data_d0cc74f7f7a48a173707b73ad7e596eb
#
_entry.id   d0cc74f7f7a48a173707b73ad7e596eb
#
_cell.length_a   1.000
_cell.length_b   1.000
_cell.length_c   1.000
_cell.angle_alpha   90.00
_cell.angle_beta   90.00
_cell.angle_gamma   90.00
#
_symmetry.space_group_name_H-M   'P 1'
#
loop_
_entity.id
_entity.type
_entity.pdbx_description
1 polymer ?
#
loop_
_entity_poly.entity_id
_entity_poly.type
_entity_poly.pdbx_seq_one_letter_code
_entity_poly.pdbx_strand_id
1 'polypeptide(L)'
;MNMNAWIRVANLAELMPDGLGIAVKADGIGIALFQWEGRVHAVEDICPHLGFPLSEGIVQEGEVICGWDGWHVCLDDGSCRREKQKAKVFPVEVRGEEIWVRI
;
A
#
# COMPACT_ATOMS: atom_id res chain seq x y z
N MET A 1 -10.47 20.78 -9.51
CA MET A 1 -10.21 19.45 -8.96
C MET A 1 -8.73 19.31 -8.66
N ASN A 2 -8.41 18.93 -7.45
CA ASN A 2 -7.02 18.88 -7.01
C ASN A 2 -6.51 17.44 -7.06
N MET A 3 -5.76 17.10 -8.10
CA MET A 3 -5.27 15.73 -8.31
C MET A 3 -4.00 15.41 -7.53
N ASN A 4 -3.45 16.39 -6.79
CA ASN A 4 -2.23 16.19 -6.01
C ASN A 4 -2.46 16.52 -4.55
N ALA A 5 -3.67 16.26 -4.07
CA ALA A 5 -4.00 16.56 -2.69
C ALA A 5 -3.37 15.54 -1.74
N TRP A 6 -2.79 16.02 -0.66
CA TRP A 6 -2.36 15.18 0.44
C TRP A 6 -3.53 14.93 1.36
N ILE A 7 -3.79 13.67 1.66
CA ILE A 7 -4.92 13.26 2.48
C ILE A 7 -4.40 12.44 3.65
N ARG A 8 -4.80 12.82 4.87
CA ARG A 8 -4.48 12.02 6.04
C ARG A 8 -5.33 10.77 6.03
N VAL A 9 -4.69 9.61 6.19
CA VAL A 9 -5.40 8.32 6.08
C VAL A 9 -5.33 7.46 7.34
N ALA A 10 -4.32 7.67 8.19
CA ALA A 10 -4.16 6.83 9.39
C ALA A 10 -3.15 7.46 10.34
N ASN A 11 -3.05 6.88 11.54
CA ASN A 11 -1.96 7.14 12.46
C ASN A 11 -0.93 6.04 12.33
N LEU A 12 0.33 6.40 12.54
CA LEU A 12 1.43 5.44 12.46
C LEU A 12 1.24 4.28 13.45
N ALA A 13 0.63 4.55 14.61
CA ALA A 13 0.38 3.51 15.61
C ALA A 13 -0.58 2.42 15.14
N GLU A 14 -1.37 2.68 14.10
CA GLU A 14 -2.29 1.68 13.56
C GLU A 14 -1.60 0.67 12.65
N LEU A 15 -0.36 0.93 12.27
CA LEU A 15 0.34 0.13 11.27
C LEU A 15 1.40 -0.74 11.92
N MET A 16 1.31 -2.04 11.67
CA MET A 16 2.28 -2.99 12.22
C MET A 16 3.57 -2.99 11.41
N PRO A 17 4.74 -2.93 12.08
CA PRO A 17 6.01 -2.98 11.36
C PRO A 17 6.23 -4.35 10.71
N ASP A 18 6.72 -4.34 9.48
CA ASP A 18 7.19 -5.54 8.78
C ASP A 18 6.20 -6.69 8.80
N GLY A 19 4.92 -6.38 8.68
CA GLY A 19 3.90 -7.40 8.79
C GLY A 19 2.65 -7.06 8.02
N LEU A 20 1.52 -7.19 8.70
CA LEU A 20 0.22 -7.01 8.09
C LEU A 20 -0.03 -5.54 7.76
N GLY A 21 -0.67 -5.32 6.62
CA GLY A 21 -1.10 -3.99 6.24
C GLY A 21 -2.46 -3.64 6.81
N ILE A 22 -2.87 -2.41 6.56
CA ILE A 22 -4.23 -1.97 6.87
C ILE A 22 -4.86 -1.39 5.62
N ALA A 23 -6.19 -1.46 5.55
CA ALA A 23 -6.96 -0.89 4.46
C ALA A 23 -7.49 0.47 4.90
N VAL A 24 -7.25 1.48 4.07
CA VAL A 24 -7.79 2.82 4.30
C VAL A 24 -8.40 3.33 3.01
N LYS A 25 -9.10 4.45 3.09
CA LYS A 25 -9.63 5.11 1.90
C LYS A 25 -9.20 6.56 1.86
N ALA A 26 -8.85 7.00 0.67
CA ALA A 26 -8.56 8.40 0.41
C ALA A 26 -9.35 8.81 -0.82
N ASP A 27 -10.26 9.75 -0.64
CA ASP A 27 -11.13 10.26 -1.72
C ASP A 27 -11.82 9.12 -2.48
N GLY A 28 -12.32 8.14 -1.73
CA GLY A 28 -13.03 6.99 -2.29
C GLY A 28 -12.15 5.89 -2.85
N ILE A 29 -10.84 6.09 -2.87
CA ILE A 29 -9.90 5.10 -3.38
C ILE A 29 -9.42 4.22 -2.24
N GLY A 30 -9.55 2.90 -2.40
CA GLY A 30 -9.02 1.94 -1.43
C GLY A 30 -7.50 1.86 -1.52
N ILE A 31 -6.85 2.01 -0.39
CA ILE A 31 -5.39 2.03 -0.30
C ILE A 31 -4.94 1.06 0.78
N ALA A 32 -3.94 0.25 0.47
CA ALA A 32 -3.30 -0.63 1.43
C ALA A 32 -2.03 0.06 1.92
N LEU A 33 -1.89 0.16 3.24
CA LEU A 33 -0.70 0.73 3.87
C LEU A 33 0.11 -0.39 4.50
N PHE A 34 1.42 -0.33 4.31
CA PHE A 34 2.36 -1.29 4.88
C PHE A 34 3.55 -0.55 5.45
N GLN A 35 4.18 -1.13 6.47
CA GLN A 35 5.44 -0.62 6.99
C GLN A 35 6.50 -1.69 6.78
N TRP A 36 7.58 -1.30 6.11
CA TRP A 36 8.71 -2.19 5.85
C TRP A 36 10.01 -1.43 6.05
N GLU A 37 10.87 -1.96 6.89
CA GLU A 37 12.17 -1.37 7.20
C GLU A 37 12.06 0.12 7.58
N GLY A 38 11.09 0.43 8.42
CA GLY A 38 10.90 1.79 8.93
C GLY A 38 10.26 2.76 7.96
N ARG A 39 9.86 2.31 6.77
CA ARG A 39 9.22 3.15 5.77
C ARG A 39 7.76 2.73 5.57
N VAL A 40 6.90 3.71 5.40
CA VAL A 40 5.50 3.46 5.11
C VAL A 40 5.29 3.47 3.60
N HIS A 41 4.58 2.46 3.11
CA HIS A 41 4.26 2.31 1.69
C HIS A 41 2.77 2.32 1.51
N ALA A 42 2.30 2.91 0.42
CA ALA A 42 0.89 2.95 0.07
C ALA A 42 0.72 2.44 -1.36
N VAL A 43 -0.10 1.41 -1.51
CA VAL A 43 -0.44 0.87 -2.82
C VAL A 43 -1.95 0.81 -2.94
N GLU A 44 -2.47 0.85 -4.16
CA GLU A 44 -3.89 0.65 -4.36
C GLU A 44 -4.28 -0.74 -3.83
N ASP A 45 -5.38 -0.82 -3.10
CA ASP A 45 -5.76 -2.03 -2.40
C ASP A 45 -6.45 -3.03 -3.33
N ILE A 46 -5.79 -3.30 -4.45
CA ILE A 46 -6.29 -4.21 -5.48
C ILE A 46 -5.10 -4.96 -6.05
N CYS A 47 -5.13 -6.30 -5.95
CA CYS A 47 -4.13 -7.11 -6.63
C CYS A 47 -4.33 -6.97 -8.15
N PRO A 48 -3.30 -6.60 -8.91
CA PRO A 48 -3.45 -6.38 -10.35
C PRO A 48 -3.90 -7.61 -11.12
N HIS A 49 -3.75 -8.79 -10.55
CA HIS A 49 -4.12 -10.05 -11.20
C HIS A 49 -5.63 -10.29 -11.17
N LEU A 50 -6.20 -10.40 -9.96
CA LEU A 50 -7.60 -10.79 -9.81
C LEU A 50 -8.44 -9.81 -8.98
N GLY A 51 -7.86 -8.69 -8.56
CA GLY A 51 -8.61 -7.68 -7.84
C GLY A 51 -8.80 -7.95 -6.35
N PHE A 52 -8.12 -8.94 -5.78
CA PHE A 52 -8.20 -9.19 -4.34
C PHE A 52 -7.52 -8.09 -3.55
N PRO A 53 -7.96 -7.83 -2.30
CA PRO A 53 -7.34 -6.78 -1.49
C PRO A 53 -5.89 -7.11 -1.14
N LEU A 54 -4.97 -6.24 -1.51
CA LEU A 54 -3.56 -6.40 -1.13
C LEU A 54 -3.34 -6.19 0.36
N SER A 55 -4.23 -5.42 1.03
CA SER A 55 -4.14 -5.21 2.47
C SER A 55 -4.27 -6.49 3.28
N GLU A 56 -4.81 -7.55 2.69
CA GLU A 56 -4.91 -8.85 3.35
C GLU A 56 -3.67 -9.72 3.09
N GLY A 57 -2.71 -9.22 2.34
CA GLY A 57 -1.48 -9.93 2.07
C GLY A 57 -0.44 -9.74 3.16
N ILE A 58 0.71 -10.37 2.98
CA ILE A 58 1.81 -10.35 3.92
C ILE A 58 3.02 -9.69 3.27
N VAL A 59 3.70 -8.80 4.01
CA VAL A 59 4.93 -8.18 3.54
C VAL A 59 6.11 -9.11 3.80
N GLN A 60 6.94 -9.30 2.79
CA GLN A 60 8.14 -10.10 2.90
C GLN A 60 9.17 -9.56 1.92
N GLU A 61 10.34 -9.19 2.44
CA GLU A 61 11.46 -8.70 1.62
C GLU A 61 11.07 -7.55 0.69
N GLY A 62 10.31 -6.58 1.21
CA GLY A 62 9.94 -5.40 0.44
C GLY A 62 8.82 -5.60 -0.56
N GLU A 63 8.18 -6.76 -0.53
CA GLU A 63 7.05 -7.07 -1.39
C GLU A 63 5.84 -7.45 -0.55
N VAL A 64 4.64 -7.14 -1.06
CA VAL A 64 3.44 -7.70 -0.48
C VAL A 64 3.03 -8.92 -1.33
N ILE A 65 2.73 -10.01 -0.64
CA ILE A 65 2.31 -11.25 -1.28
C ILE A 65 0.81 -11.34 -1.12
N CYS A 66 0.09 -11.34 -2.24
CA CYS A 66 -1.37 -11.43 -2.23
C CYS A 66 -1.78 -12.72 -1.52
N GLY A 67 -2.65 -12.60 -0.52
CA GLY A 67 -3.06 -13.73 0.29
C GLY A 67 -3.92 -14.74 -0.45
N TRP A 68 -4.43 -14.38 -1.62
CA TRP A 68 -5.35 -15.22 -2.38
C TRP A 68 -4.68 -15.99 -3.50
N ASP A 69 -3.72 -15.38 -4.21
CA ASP A 69 -3.13 -16.01 -5.37
C ASP A 69 -1.60 -16.07 -5.34
N GLY A 70 -0.99 -15.53 -4.29
CA GLY A 70 0.46 -15.61 -4.12
C GLY A 70 1.27 -14.66 -5.00
N TRP A 71 0.62 -13.69 -5.67
CA TRP A 71 1.36 -12.71 -6.46
C TRP A 71 2.21 -11.82 -5.57
N HIS A 72 3.41 -11.52 -6.02
CA HIS A 72 4.34 -10.64 -5.34
C HIS A 72 4.28 -9.26 -5.97
N VAL A 73 4.02 -8.24 -5.16
CA VAL A 73 3.95 -6.85 -5.61
C VAL A 73 5.01 -6.06 -4.85
N CYS A 74 5.92 -5.41 -5.60
CA CYS A 74 6.97 -4.59 -5.02
C CYS A 74 6.36 -3.34 -4.39
N LEU A 75 6.71 -3.08 -3.12
CA LEU A 75 6.16 -1.92 -2.41
C LEU A 75 6.71 -0.60 -2.92
N ASP A 76 7.92 -0.59 -3.49
CA ASP A 76 8.53 0.65 -3.95
C ASP A 76 7.89 1.19 -5.23
N ASP A 77 7.57 0.32 -6.18
CA ASP A 77 7.07 0.78 -7.47
C ASP A 77 5.82 0.07 -7.96
N GLY A 78 5.32 -0.91 -7.21
CA GLY A 78 4.12 -1.64 -7.59
C GLY A 78 4.34 -2.72 -8.63
N SER A 79 5.58 -2.97 -9.04
CA SER A 79 5.84 -3.98 -10.06
C SER A 79 5.55 -5.38 -9.53
N CYS A 80 5.10 -6.26 -10.42
CA CYS A 80 4.80 -7.65 -10.09
C CYS A 80 5.87 -8.55 -10.70
N ARG A 81 6.30 -9.56 -9.94
CA ARG A 81 7.27 -10.51 -10.46
C ARG A 81 6.73 -11.21 -11.68
N ARG A 82 7.53 -11.24 -12.75
CA ARG A 82 7.25 -11.98 -13.97
C ARG A 82 6.00 -11.54 -14.72
N GLU A 83 5.43 -10.40 -14.33
CA GLU A 83 4.20 -9.94 -14.93
C GLU A 83 4.33 -8.48 -15.36
N LYS A 84 3.53 -8.10 -16.35
CA LYS A 84 3.55 -6.74 -16.86
C LYS A 84 2.63 -5.80 -16.10
N GLN A 85 1.66 -6.35 -15.38
CA GLN A 85 0.73 -5.55 -14.59
C GLN A 85 1.47 -4.92 -13.42
N LYS A 86 1.03 -3.74 -13.05
CA LYS A 86 1.57 -3.03 -11.89
C LYS A 86 0.44 -2.59 -10.99
N ALA A 87 0.68 -2.65 -9.69
CA ALA A 87 -0.18 -1.99 -8.73
C ALA A 87 0.17 -0.51 -8.72
N LYS A 88 -0.82 0.34 -8.49
CA LYS A 88 -0.57 1.77 -8.35
C LYS A 88 0.00 2.05 -6.97
N VAL A 89 1.11 2.78 -6.91
CA VAL A 89 1.69 3.22 -5.65
C VAL A 89 1.45 4.71 -5.48
N PHE A 90 1.37 5.14 -4.22
CA PHE A 90 1.09 6.53 -3.88
C PHE A 90 2.23 7.10 -3.06
N PRO A 91 2.61 8.36 -3.28
CA PRO A 91 3.57 9.02 -2.39
C PRO A 91 3.02 9.08 -0.97
N VAL A 92 3.90 8.86 0.00
CA VAL A 92 3.55 8.85 1.41
C VAL A 92 4.40 9.87 2.14
N GLU A 93 3.77 10.55 3.10
CA GLU A 93 4.48 11.44 4.00
C GLU A 93 4.01 11.16 5.42
N VAL A 94 4.95 10.99 6.34
CA VAL A 94 4.64 10.83 7.75
C VAL A 94 4.89 12.17 8.41
N ARG A 95 3.84 12.76 9.00
CA ARG A 95 3.89 14.05 9.68
C ARG A 95 3.61 13.82 11.16
N GLY A 96 4.67 13.83 11.97
CA GLY A 96 4.54 13.43 13.36
C GLY A 96 4.13 11.96 13.44
N GLU A 97 2.91 11.72 13.92
CA GLU A 97 2.38 10.35 13.98
C GLU A 97 1.30 10.09 12.92
N GLU A 98 1.10 11.03 12.02
CA GLU A 98 0.06 10.92 11.00
C GLU A 98 0.63 10.46 9.68
N ILE A 99 -0.10 9.58 9.00
CA ILE A 99 0.27 9.09 7.67
C ILE A 99 -0.61 9.80 6.65
N TRP A 100 0.05 10.44 5.68
CA TRP A 100 -0.60 11.16 4.59
C TRP A 100 -0.21 10.54 3.26
N VAL A 101 -1.15 10.47 2.34
CA VAL A 101 -0.89 10.00 0.98
C VAL A 101 -1.31 11.07 -0.01
N ARG A 102 -0.64 11.10 -1.16
CA ARG A 102 -0.99 12.00 -2.24
C ARG A 102 -1.62 11.21 -3.37
N ILE A 103 -2.80 11.63 -3.78
CA ILE A 103 -3.53 10.98 -4.87
C ILE A 103 -3.78 11.91 -6.03
#